data_a56235cc36be85c90581d1a8a5fa6df6
#
_entry.id   a56235cc36be85c90581d1a8a5fa6df6
#
_cell.length_a   1.000
_cell.length_b   1.000
_cell.length_c   1.000
_cell.angle_alpha   90.00
_cell.angle_beta   90.00
_cell.angle_gamma   90.00
#
_symmetry.space_group_name_H-M   'P 1'
#
loop_
_entity.id
_entity.type
_entity.pdbx_description
1 polymer ?
#
loop_
_entity_poly.entity_id
_entity_poly.type
_entity_poly.pdbx_seq_one_letter_code
_entity_poly.pdbx_strand_id
1 'polypeptide(L)'
;MKIIVRLCKKIEEKIATYSIQKKLILLYVCCVVLPVALTDSVVVGMIFSEEHNARKQVTENIASVAEYSIDKAVEEALTISKNIYMNKYINNFLNADYDSHLAFYEAYQELMQDSLFDSSLGNSSVEITMYADNDTIVNGGKFKKLGRVKQTEWYQKLQDSGNNFVFCAYMDETHDTSP
;
A
#
# COMPACT_ATOMS: atom_id res chain seq x y z
N MET A 1 -22.71 -54.06 -2.11
CA MET A 1 -22.60 -54.98 -3.26
C MET A 1 -23.96 -55.41 -3.81
N LYS A 2 -24.97 -55.87 -3.01
CA LYS A 2 -26.30 -56.31 -3.48
C LYS A 2 -27.15 -55.24 -4.19
N ILE A 3 -26.99 -53.94 -3.87
CA ILE A 3 -27.75 -52.82 -4.47
C ILE A 3 -27.27 -52.55 -5.90
N ILE A 4 -25.95 -52.58 -6.12
CA ILE A 4 -25.35 -52.34 -7.44
C ILE A 4 -25.74 -53.42 -8.43
N VAL A 5 -25.73 -54.68 -7.99
CA VAL A 5 -26.14 -55.86 -8.81
C VAL A 5 -27.61 -55.76 -9.20
N ARG A 6 -28.51 -55.30 -8.29
CA ARG A 6 -29.93 -55.09 -8.62
C ARG A 6 -30.16 -53.96 -9.60
N LEU A 7 -29.37 -52.85 -9.49
CA LEU A 7 -29.43 -51.74 -10.43
C LEU A 7 -28.96 -52.18 -11.83
N CYS A 8 -27.84 -52.88 -11.91
CA CYS A 8 -27.33 -53.41 -13.18
C CYS A 8 -28.35 -54.33 -13.88
N LYS A 9 -28.98 -55.25 -13.14
CA LYS A 9 -29.98 -56.13 -13.70
C LYS A 9 -31.25 -55.44 -14.23
N LYS A 10 -31.67 -54.36 -13.53
CA LYS A 10 -32.82 -53.53 -13.93
C LYS A 10 -32.50 -52.65 -15.14
N ILE A 11 -31.25 -52.24 -15.32
CA ILE A 11 -30.74 -51.50 -16.49
C ILE A 11 -30.66 -52.44 -17.69
N GLU A 12 -30.14 -53.64 -17.49
CA GLU A 12 -30.02 -54.68 -18.51
C GLU A 12 -31.35 -55.06 -19.11
N GLU A 13 -32.41 -55.29 -18.29
CA GLU A 13 -33.79 -55.59 -18.74
C GLU A 13 -34.38 -54.40 -19.55
N LYS A 14 -34.14 -53.16 -19.17
CA LYS A 14 -34.60 -51.98 -19.93
C LYS A 14 -33.86 -51.84 -21.25
N ILE A 15 -32.55 -52.09 -21.29
CA ILE A 15 -31.74 -52.00 -22.50
C ILE A 15 -32.11 -53.10 -23.49
N ALA A 16 -32.50 -54.27 -23.02
CA ALA A 16 -32.92 -55.37 -23.88
C ALA A 16 -34.12 -54.99 -24.78
N THR A 17 -35.03 -54.17 -24.30
CA THR A 17 -36.24 -53.71 -25.01
C THR A 17 -36.01 -52.61 -26.05
N TYR A 18 -34.78 -51.99 -26.12
CA TYR A 18 -34.47 -50.89 -27.05
C TYR A 18 -34.14 -51.39 -28.46
N SER A 19 -34.52 -50.59 -29.47
CA SER A 19 -34.10 -50.85 -30.86
C SER A 19 -32.57 -50.76 -31.00
N ILE A 20 -32.00 -51.42 -32.01
CA ILE A 20 -30.57 -51.48 -32.27
C ILE A 20 -29.94 -50.05 -32.31
N GLN A 21 -30.63 -49.13 -32.93
CA GLN A 21 -30.18 -47.70 -33.01
C GLN A 21 -30.03 -47.06 -31.63
N LYS A 22 -31.00 -47.28 -30.73
CA LYS A 22 -30.94 -46.74 -29.35
C LYS A 22 -29.83 -47.39 -28.52
N LYS A 23 -29.55 -48.67 -28.71
CA LYS A 23 -28.42 -49.36 -28.08
C LYS A 23 -27.08 -48.79 -28.52
N LEU A 24 -26.95 -48.48 -29.79
CA LEU A 24 -25.70 -47.90 -30.34
C LEU A 24 -25.46 -46.47 -29.87
N ILE A 25 -26.51 -45.66 -29.78
CA ILE A 25 -26.43 -44.30 -29.19
C ILE A 25 -26.07 -44.39 -27.71
N LEU A 26 -26.67 -45.29 -26.94
CA LEU A 26 -26.37 -45.45 -25.53
C LEU A 26 -24.89 -45.86 -25.30
N LEU A 27 -24.41 -46.80 -26.14
CA LEU A 27 -23.00 -47.21 -26.10
C LEU A 27 -22.06 -46.04 -26.39
N TYR A 28 -22.36 -45.22 -27.39
CA TYR A 28 -21.59 -44.03 -27.73
C TYR A 28 -21.55 -43.01 -26.59
N VAL A 29 -22.71 -42.76 -25.97
CA VAL A 29 -22.78 -41.82 -24.82
C VAL A 29 -21.98 -42.36 -23.63
N CYS A 30 -22.09 -43.64 -23.31
CA CYS A 30 -21.35 -44.21 -22.18
C CYS A 30 -19.84 -44.35 -22.44
N CYS A 31 -19.43 -44.64 -23.66
CA CYS A 31 -18.01 -44.90 -23.96
C CYS A 31 -17.23 -43.64 -24.40
N VAL A 32 -17.91 -42.66 -24.93
CA VAL A 32 -17.24 -41.45 -25.46
C VAL A 32 -17.64 -40.22 -24.67
N VAL A 33 -18.92 -39.89 -24.60
CA VAL A 33 -19.38 -38.63 -24.00
C VAL A 33 -19.13 -38.59 -22.49
N LEU A 34 -19.41 -39.69 -21.79
CA LEU A 34 -19.30 -39.75 -20.34
C LEU A 34 -17.83 -39.63 -19.85
N PRO A 35 -16.86 -40.36 -20.40
CA PRO A 35 -15.45 -40.19 -20.04
C PRO A 35 -14.91 -38.77 -20.35
N VAL A 36 -15.29 -38.22 -21.51
CA VAL A 36 -14.88 -36.84 -21.87
C VAL A 36 -15.47 -35.83 -20.87
N ALA A 37 -16.74 -35.91 -20.57
CA ALA A 37 -17.38 -35.02 -19.58
C ALA A 37 -16.75 -35.14 -18.17
N LEU A 38 -16.36 -36.35 -17.78
CA LEU A 38 -15.67 -36.54 -16.49
C LEU A 38 -14.26 -35.91 -16.49
N THR A 39 -13.49 -36.12 -17.54
CA THR A 39 -12.12 -35.50 -17.66
C THR A 39 -12.20 -34.01 -17.69
N ASP A 40 -13.13 -33.46 -18.46
CA ASP A 40 -13.32 -32.00 -18.53
C ASP A 40 -13.73 -31.43 -17.16
N SER A 41 -14.60 -32.08 -16.44
CA SER A 41 -15.02 -31.66 -15.09
C SER A 41 -13.86 -31.64 -14.10
N VAL A 42 -12.97 -32.65 -14.17
CA VAL A 42 -11.77 -32.70 -13.32
C VAL A 42 -10.78 -31.57 -13.68
N VAL A 43 -10.53 -31.39 -14.98
CA VAL A 43 -9.62 -30.34 -15.45
C VAL A 43 -10.12 -28.94 -15.07
N VAL A 44 -11.39 -28.66 -15.31
CA VAL A 44 -12.01 -27.38 -14.91
C VAL A 44 -11.92 -27.18 -13.39
N GLY A 45 -12.20 -28.22 -12.61
CA GLY A 45 -12.06 -28.15 -11.14
C GLY A 45 -10.64 -27.86 -10.67
N MET A 46 -9.63 -28.46 -11.32
CA MET A 46 -8.22 -28.18 -11.02
C MET A 46 -7.84 -26.74 -11.36
N ILE A 47 -8.18 -26.26 -12.56
CA ILE A 47 -7.90 -24.90 -12.98
C ILE A 47 -8.54 -23.89 -12.03
N PHE A 48 -9.79 -24.09 -11.63
CA PHE A 48 -10.49 -23.20 -10.70
C PHE A 48 -9.82 -23.15 -9.32
N SER A 49 -9.37 -24.31 -8.83
CA SER A 49 -8.66 -24.40 -7.56
C SER A 49 -7.29 -23.71 -7.60
N GLU A 50 -6.53 -23.92 -8.67
CA GLU A 50 -5.22 -23.29 -8.86
C GLU A 50 -5.35 -21.76 -8.99
N GLU A 51 -6.32 -21.28 -9.78
CA GLU A 51 -6.55 -19.86 -9.94
C GLU A 51 -6.95 -19.19 -8.61
N HIS A 52 -7.81 -19.83 -7.83
CA HIS A 52 -8.20 -19.31 -6.52
C HIS A 52 -7.01 -19.21 -5.55
N ASN A 53 -6.18 -20.24 -5.49
CA ASN A 53 -4.99 -20.26 -4.65
C ASN A 53 -3.95 -19.25 -5.11
N ALA A 54 -3.73 -19.13 -6.41
CA ALA A 54 -2.81 -18.13 -6.98
C ALA A 54 -3.26 -16.70 -6.65
N ARG A 55 -4.53 -16.38 -6.80
CA ARG A 55 -5.09 -15.06 -6.44
C ARG A 55 -4.93 -14.76 -4.96
N LYS A 56 -5.19 -15.74 -4.08
CA LYS A 56 -4.99 -15.57 -2.64
C LYS A 56 -3.54 -15.26 -2.32
N GLN A 57 -2.61 -16.03 -2.87
CA GLN A 57 -1.18 -15.83 -2.66
C GLN A 57 -0.69 -14.46 -3.18
N VAL A 58 -1.18 -14.03 -4.34
CA VAL A 58 -0.87 -12.70 -4.89
C VAL A 58 -1.37 -11.59 -3.96
N THR A 59 -2.59 -11.72 -3.44
CA THR A 59 -3.16 -10.74 -2.50
C THR A 59 -2.38 -10.69 -1.20
N GLU A 60 -2.01 -11.84 -0.63
CA GLU A 60 -1.18 -11.92 0.58
C GLU A 60 0.21 -11.31 0.35
N ASN A 61 0.84 -11.57 -0.79
CA ASN A 61 2.13 -10.98 -1.14
C ASN A 61 2.03 -9.45 -1.30
N ILE A 62 0.98 -8.95 -1.96
CA ILE A 62 0.76 -7.50 -2.11
C ILE A 62 0.56 -6.85 -0.73
N ALA A 63 -0.22 -7.46 0.15
CA ALA A 63 -0.43 -6.96 1.50
C ALA A 63 0.89 -6.90 2.30
N SER A 64 1.70 -7.95 2.24
CA SER A 64 3.00 -8.00 2.91
C SER A 64 4.00 -6.97 2.36
N VAL A 65 4.03 -6.78 1.03
CA VAL A 65 4.88 -5.74 0.41
C VAL A 65 4.41 -4.34 0.80
N ALA A 66 3.11 -4.11 0.87
CA ALA A 66 2.55 -2.83 1.30
C ALA A 66 2.89 -2.54 2.77
N GLU A 67 2.73 -3.52 3.67
CA GLU A 67 3.12 -3.41 5.07
C GLU A 67 4.61 -3.06 5.21
N TYR A 68 5.48 -3.83 4.56
CA TYR A 68 6.92 -3.56 4.58
C TYR A 68 7.27 -2.16 4.04
N SER A 69 6.59 -1.71 2.99
CA SER A 69 6.83 -0.40 2.39
C SER A 69 6.41 0.74 3.31
N ILE A 70 5.29 0.56 4.04
CA ILE A 70 4.81 1.52 5.03
C ILE A 70 5.79 1.58 6.22
N ASP A 71 6.18 0.45 6.76
CA ASP A 71 7.12 0.39 7.89
C ASP A 71 8.45 1.05 7.53
N LYS A 72 8.96 0.77 6.34
CA LYS A 72 10.19 1.39 5.85
C LYS A 72 10.07 2.91 5.69
N ALA A 73 8.95 3.40 5.15
CA ALA A 73 8.70 4.83 5.01
C ALA A 73 8.61 5.53 6.38
N VAL A 74 7.98 4.87 7.36
CA VAL A 74 7.92 5.35 8.75
C VAL A 74 9.31 5.41 9.40
N GLU A 75 10.10 4.35 9.26
CA GLU A 75 11.49 4.31 9.78
C GLU A 75 12.35 5.40 9.14
N GLU A 76 12.22 5.61 7.83
CA GLU A 76 12.92 6.66 7.10
C GLU A 76 12.53 8.05 7.63
N ALA A 77 11.22 8.32 7.77
CA ALA A 77 10.72 9.58 8.29
C ALA A 77 11.21 9.88 9.71
N LEU A 78 11.20 8.87 10.60
CA LEU A 78 11.72 9.00 11.96
C LEU A 78 13.23 9.25 11.98
N THR A 79 13.98 8.58 11.12
CA THR A 79 15.44 8.77 11.00
C THR A 79 15.78 10.17 10.52
N ILE A 80 15.09 10.65 9.49
CA ILE A 80 15.25 12.01 8.98
C ILE A 80 14.90 13.05 10.05
N SER A 81 13.76 12.87 10.72
CA SER A 81 13.33 13.77 11.81
C SER A 81 14.37 13.84 12.92
N LYS A 82 14.95 12.70 13.32
CA LYS A 82 16.01 12.65 14.31
C LYS A 82 17.27 13.35 13.82
N ASN A 83 17.67 13.15 12.57
CA ASN A 83 18.84 13.81 11.98
C ASN A 83 18.65 15.33 11.93
N ILE A 84 17.48 15.81 11.53
CA ILE A 84 17.14 17.24 11.54
C ILE A 84 17.21 17.81 12.96
N TYR A 85 16.59 17.12 13.93
CA TYR A 85 16.59 17.55 15.33
C TYR A 85 18.00 17.63 15.92
N MET A 86 18.90 16.72 15.55
CA MET A 86 20.29 16.69 16.03
C MET A 86 21.23 17.62 15.24
N ASN A 87 20.78 18.13 14.10
CA ASN A 87 21.61 19.00 13.26
C ASN A 87 21.70 20.42 13.85
N LYS A 88 22.89 20.75 14.31
CA LYS A 88 23.15 22.05 14.94
C LYS A 88 22.97 23.24 13.97
N TYR A 89 23.30 23.06 12.71
CA TYR A 89 23.17 24.13 11.70
C TYR A 89 21.69 24.45 11.44
N ILE A 90 20.84 23.41 11.29
CA ILE A 90 19.41 23.61 11.14
C ILE A 90 18.82 24.27 12.39
N ASN A 91 19.20 23.80 13.57
CA ASN A 91 18.72 24.39 14.83
C ASN A 91 19.13 25.85 14.98
N ASN A 92 20.39 26.19 14.67
CA ASN A 92 20.86 27.57 14.69
C ASN A 92 20.08 28.43 13.70
N PHE A 93 19.86 27.94 12.47
CA PHE A 93 19.08 28.63 11.44
C PHE A 93 17.63 28.87 11.90
N LEU A 94 16.97 27.91 12.47
CA LEU A 94 15.57 28.02 12.90
C LEU A 94 15.38 28.96 14.10
N ASN A 95 16.41 29.11 14.96
CA ASN A 95 16.37 29.92 16.18
C ASN A 95 17.06 31.28 16.04
N ALA A 96 17.65 31.60 14.87
CA ALA A 96 18.26 32.88 14.63
C ALA A 96 17.22 33.98 14.37
N ASP A 97 17.46 35.17 14.92
CA ASP A 97 16.66 36.36 14.60
C ASP A 97 17.22 37.04 13.34
N TYR A 98 16.36 37.28 12.38
CA TYR A 98 16.72 37.90 11.10
C TYR A 98 16.19 39.32 11.02
N ASP A 99 17.09 40.32 10.95
CA ASP A 99 16.72 41.73 10.87
C ASP A 99 16.01 42.11 9.58
N SER A 100 16.14 41.28 8.53
CA SER A 100 15.53 41.53 7.22
C SER A 100 15.30 40.22 6.44
N HIS A 101 14.42 40.29 5.45
CA HIS A 101 14.21 39.18 4.52
C HIS A 101 15.50 38.82 3.76
N LEU A 102 16.35 39.80 3.47
CA LEU A 102 17.62 39.55 2.79
C LEU A 102 18.56 38.71 3.67
N ALA A 103 18.71 39.10 4.95
CA ALA A 103 19.53 38.35 5.90
C ALA A 103 19.05 36.91 6.06
N PHE A 104 17.73 36.68 6.08
CA PHE A 104 17.17 35.33 6.06
C PHE A 104 17.56 34.58 4.79
N TYR A 105 17.43 35.16 3.60
CA TYR A 105 17.78 34.52 2.34
C TYR A 105 19.26 34.18 2.21
N GLU A 106 20.15 35.04 2.70
CA GLU A 106 21.58 34.77 2.74
C GLU A 106 21.88 33.55 3.63
N ALA A 107 21.34 33.53 4.84
CA ALA A 107 21.46 32.38 5.76
C ALA A 107 20.85 31.10 5.20
N TYR A 108 19.72 31.22 4.49
CA TYR A 108 19.07 30.09 3.81
C TYR A 108 19.96 29.54 2.70
N GLN A 109 20.56 30.36 1.89
CA GLN A 109 21.48 29.93 0.83
C GLN A 109 22.72 29.25 1.41
N GLU A 110 23.28 29.81 2.49
CA GLU A 110 24.41 29.19 3.18
C GLU A 110 24.06 27.81 3.71
N LEU A 111 22.89 27.67 4.36
CA LEU A 111 22.39 26.37 4.83
C LEU A 111 22.18 25.38 3.70
N MET A 112 21.63 25.80 2.55
CA MET A 112 21.38 24.93 1.39
C MET A 112 22.66 24.51 0.68
N GLN A 113 23.75 25.27 0.80
CA GLN A 113 25.06 24.90 0.24
C GLN A 113 25.82 23.93 1.17
N ASP A 114 25.36 23.73 2.39
CA ASP A 114 25.99 22.81 3.33
C ASP A 114 25.65 21.36 2.96
N SER A 115 26.69 20.59 2.64
CA SER A 115 26.57 19.16 2.33
C SER A 115 25.97 18.36 3.49
N LEU A 116 26.10 18.84 4.73
CA LEU A 116 25.50 18.21 5.92
C LEU A 116 23.99 18.39 5.96
N PHE A 117 23.48 19.50 5.44
CA PHE A 117 22.05 19.71 5.33
C PHE A 117 21.45 18.73 4.31
N ASP A 118 22.04 18.63 3.14
CA ASP A 118 21.59 17.73 2.08
C ASP A 118 21.67 16.25 2.53
N SER A 119 22.76 15.88 3.20
CA SER A 119 22.92 14.52 3.76
C SER A 119 21.93 14.23 4.90
N SER A 120 21.52 15.23 5.67
CA SER A 120 20.55 15.08 6.76
C SER A 120 19.14 14.81 6.24
N LEU A 121 18.80 15.37 5.07
CA LEU A 121 17.51 15.20 4.42
C LEU A 121 17.44 13.90 3.61
N GLY A 122 18.61 13.36 3.24
CA GLY A 122 18.71 12.14 2.44
C GLY A 122 18.12 12.29 1.03
N ASN A 123 18.30 11.24 0.24
CA ASN A 123 17.67 11.10 -1.07
C ASN A 123 16.28 10.46 -0.90
N SER A 124 15.47 11.02 0.01
CA SER A 124 14.20 10.42 0.40
C SER A 124 13.09 10.77 -0.57
N SER A 125 12.16 9.84 -0.76
CA SER A 125 10.89 10.08 -1.45
C SER A 125 9.89 10.85 -0.57
N VAL A 126 10.32 11.28 0.63
CA VAL A 126 9.47 11.95 1.62
C VAL A 126 9.59 13.47 1.47
N GLU A 127 8.48 14.16 1.31
CA GLU A 127 8.45 15.62 1.36
C GLU A 127 8.56 16.09 2.81
N ILE A 128 9.51 16.99 3.06
CA ILE A 128 9.81 17.47 4.40
C ILE A 128 9.52 18.98 4.47
N THR A 129 8.65 19.36 5.39
CA THR A 129 8.38 20.75 5.75
C THR A 129 8.70 20.95 7.24
N MET A 130 9.51 21.95 7.54
CA MET A 130 9.89 22.31 8.91
C MET A 130 9.14 23.58 9.34
N TYR A 131 8.50 23.50 10.50
CA TYR A 131 7.78 24.63 11.09
C TYR A 131 8.56 25.16 12.29
N ALA A 132 8.85 26.47 12.29
CA ALA A 132 9.54 27.13 13.39
C ALA A 132 8.64 28.16 14.07
N ASP A 133 8.72 28.24 15.40
CA ASP A 133 8.07 29.28 16.20
C ASP A 133 8.97 30.52 16.24
N ASN A 134 9.26 31.06 15.06
CA ASN A 134 10.13 32.23 14.86
C ASN A 134 9.49 33.13 13.80
N ASP A 135 9.10 34.32 14.22
CA ASP A 135 8.40 35.29 13.36
C ASP A 135 9.29 35.97 12.32
N THR A 136 10.62 35.90 12.46
CA THR A 136 11.56 36.47 11.51
C THR A 136 11.82 35.58 10.30
N ILE A 137 11.43 34.29 10.35
CA ILE A 137 11.52 33.35 9.24
C ILE A 137 10.57 33.78 8.11
N VAL A 138 11.02 33.67 6.87
CA VAL A 138 10.19 33.86 5.69
C VAL A 138 9.59 32.53 5.27
N ASN A 139 8.24 32.47 5.06
CA ASN A 139 7.61 31.29 4.53
C ASN A 139 8.08 31.01 3.11
N GLY A 140 8.68 29.85 2.88
CA GLY A 140 9.13 29.45 1.56
C GLY A 140 9.97 28.17 1.61
N GLY A 141 9.94 27.41 0.53
CA GLY A 141 10.67 26.16 0.44
C GLY A 141 10.31 25.16 1.55
N LYS A 142 11.34 24.67 2.23
CA LYS A 142 11.19 23.66 3.31
C LYS A 142 10.88 24.27 4.68
N PHE A 143 10.86 25.60 4.82
CA PHE A 143 10.67 26.28 6.10
C PHE A 143 9.41 27.14 6.11
N LYS A 144 8.62 27.00 7.16
CA LYS A 144 7.38 27.76 7.34
C LYS A 144 7.23 28.20 8.81
N LYS A 145 6.47 29.28 9.02
CA LYS A 145 6.13 29.75 10.37
C LYS A 145 5.12 28.80 11.02
N LEU A 146 5.38 28.40 12.27
CA LEU A 146 4.51 27.52 13.02
C LEU A 146 3.11 28.12 13.26
N GLY A 147 3.03 29.45 13.39
CA GLY A 147 1.77 30.15 13.66
C GLY A 147 0.64 29.84 12.67
N ARG A 148 0.99 29.52 11.41
CA ARG A 148 0.00 29.17 10.38
C ARG A 148 -0.71 27.84 10.60
N VAL A 149 -0.05 26.91 11.26
CA VAL A 149 -0.56 25.53 11.41
C VAL A 149 -1.05 25.21 12.82
N LYS A 150 -0.96 26.15 13.77
CA LYS A 150 -1.42 25.94 15.16
C LYS A 150 -2.90 25.58 15.26
N GLN A 151 -3.72 25.94 14.26
CA GLN A 151 -5.15 25.64 14.22
C GLN A 151 -5.50 24.39 13.40
N THR A 152 -4.53 23.76 12.77
CA THR A 152 -4.78 22.55 11.98
C THR A 152 -5.05 21.35 12.87
N GLU A 153 -5.87 20.42 12.36
CA GLU A 153 -6.26 19.20 13.09
C GLU A 153 -5.04 18.34 13.47
N TRP A 154 -4.07 18.18 12.57
CA TRP A 154 -2.87 17.38 12.83
C TRP A 154 -2.01 18.00 13.95
N TYR A 155 -1.88 19.35 13.99
CA TYR A 155 -1.10 20.03 15.03
C TYR A 155 -1.76 19.87 16.40
N GLN A 156 -3.09 20.06 16.49
CA GLN A 156 -3.84 19.86 17.72
C GLN A 156 -3.71 18.41 18.19
N LYS A 157 -3.85 17.45 17.27
CA LYS A 157 -3.71 16.03 17.58
C LYS A 157 -2.30 15.70 18.10
N LEU A 158 -1.25 16.33 17.57
CA LEU A 158 0.11 16.19 18.08
C LEU A 158 0.23 16.74 19.51
N GLN A 159 -0.30 17.93 19.76
CA GLN A 159 -0.27 18.55 21.10
C GLN A 159 -1.05 17.71 22.13
N ASP A 160 -2.23 17.24 21.77
CA ASP A 160 -3.10 16.47 22.67
C ASP A 160 -2.55 15.07 22.95
N SER A 161 -1.79 14.50 22.01
CA SER A 161 -1.23 13.16 22.17
C SER A 161 -0.15 13.06 23.25
N GLY A 162 0.53 14.16 23.57
CA GLY A 162 1.69 14.19 24.45
C GLY A 162 2.90 13.40 23.91
N ASN A 163 2.84 12.93 22.69
CA ASN A 163 3.91 12.19 22.01
C ASN A 163 4.76 13.14 21.15
N ASN A 164 5.97 12.68 20.83
CA ASN A 164 6.88 13.43 19.96
C ASN A 164 6.51 13.34 18.47
N PHE A 165 5.58 12.47 18.10
CA PHE A 165 5.10 12.31 16.71
C PHE A 165 3.68 11.75 16.68
N VAL A 166 2.99 12.00 15.58
CA VAL A 166 1.65 11.49 15.31
C VAL A 166 1.52 11.15 13.82
N PHE A 167 0.83 10.07 13.52
CA PHE A 167 0.44 9.71 12.15
C PHE A 167 -0.97 10.23 11.88
N CYS A 168 -1.10 11.01 10.81
CA CYS A 168 -2.38 11.50 10.35
C CYS A 168 -2.57 11.10 8.89
N ALA A 169 -3.74 10.57 8.53
CA ALA A 169 -4.18 10.47 7.16
C ALA A 169 -4.60 11.89 6.75
N TYR A 170 -3.70 12.63 6.14
CA TYR A 170 -3.88 14.04 5.87
C TYR A 170 -3.77 14.31 4.38
N MET A 171 -4.78 14.93 3.81
CA MET A 171 -4.67 15.63 2.55
C MET A 171 -4.39 17.10 2.90
N ASP A 172 -3.23 17.60 2.53
CA ASP A 172 -2.89 19.00 2.70
C ASP A 172 -3.79 19.85 1.80
N GLU A 173 -4.85 20.40 2.37
CA GLU A 173 -5.67 21.41 1.69
C GLU A 173 -4.95 22.75 1.58
N THR A 174 -3.80 22.88 2.23
CA THR A 174 -2.96 24.10 2.21
C THR A 174 -1.84 24.04 1.17
N HIS A 175 -2.03 23.40 0.03
CA HIS A 175 -1.34 23.81 -1.19
C HIS A 175 -1.89 25.19 -1.59
N ASP A 176 -1.78 26.14 -0.68
CA ASP A 176 -2.00 27.53 -0.96
C ASP A 176 -0.87 28.02 -1.88
N THR A 177 -1.12 27.90 -3.17
CA THR A 177 -0.35 28.53 -4.24
C THR A 177 -0.68 30.02 -4.29
N SER A 178 -0.65 30.68 -3.15
CA SER A 178 -0.77 32.15 -3.13
C SER A 178 0.62 32.74 -3.01
N PRO A 179 0.97 33.64 -3.96
CA PRO A 179 2.28 34.33 -4.00
C PRO A 179 2.52 35.24 -2.79
#